data_a44403fde43760b2e00c7e40dbd08867
#
_entry.id   a44403fde43760b2e00c7e40dbd08867
#
_cell.length_a   1.000
_cell.length_b   1.000
_cell.length_c   1.000
_cell.angle_alpha   90.00
_cell.angle_beta   90.00
_cell.angle_gamma   90.00
#
_symmetry.space_group_name_H-M   'P 1'
#
loop_
_entity.id
_entity.type
_entity.pdbx_description
1 polymer ?
#
loop_
_entity_poly.entity_id
_entity_poly.type
_entity_poly.pdbx_seq_one_letter_code
_entity_poly.pdbx_strand_id
1 'polypeptide(L)'
;MFEIKAYIRPALLDRVIDALGQVGGHHGIAVVPVQEYGHAADEGDGLVRAKMIKLEVNAEADRVDAIVELILSDARSWEGHVGDGIVTVSELRSARKIEDGKEID
;
A
#
# COMPACT_ATOMS: atom_id res chain seq x y z
N MET A 1 -13.32 0.69 9.98
CA MET A 1 -12.63 1.12 8.74
C MET A 1 -11.15 1.32 9.01
N PHE A 2 -10.33 0.79 8.17
CA PHE A 2 -8.86 0.85 8.29
C PHE A 2 -8.25 1.42 7.04
N GLU A 3 -7.13 2.11 7.18
CA GLU A 3 -6.33 2.57 6.07
C GLU A 3 -5.10 1.69 5.94
N ILE A 4 -4.90 1.17 4.74
CA ILE A 4 -3.71 0.40 4.39
C ILE A 4 -2.88 1.28 3.47
N LYS A 5 -1.64 1.53 3.86
CA LYS A 5 -0.66 2.23 3.01
C LYS A 5 0.43 1.27 2.63
N ALA A 6 0.82 1.29 1.38
CA ALA A 6 1.91 0.47 0.89
C ALA A 6 2.84 1.33 0.05
N TYR A 7 4.15 1.23 0.31
CA TYR A 7 5.17 1.84 -0.52
C TYR A 7 5.82 0.72 -1.31
N ILE A 8 5.59 0.69 -2.62
CA ILE A 8 5.98 -0.42 -3.47
C ILE A 8 6.87 0.04 -4.62
N ARG A 9 7.59 -0.89 -5.25
CA ARG A 9 8.37 -0.61 -6.45
C ARG A 9 7.43 -0.29 -7.61
N PRO A 10 7.74 0.75 -8.41
CA PRO A 10 6.87 1.13 -9.54
C PRO A 10 6.62 -0.01 -10.53
N ALA A 11 7.61 -0.86 -10.74
CA ALA A 11 7.51 -1.97 -11.68
C ALA A 11 6.44 -3.01 -11.29
N LEU A 12 6.04 -3.04 -10.01
CA LEU A 12 5.05 -4.01 -9.51
C LEU A 12 3.65 -3.41 -9.35
N LEU A 13 3.47 -2.13 -9.72
CA LEU A 13 2.20 -1.44 -9.53
C LEU A 13 1.05 -2.16 -10.23
N ASP A 14 1.18 -2.44 -11.52
CA ASP A 14 0.09 -3.02 -12.30
C ASP A 14 -0.33 -4.39 -11.74
N ARG A 15 0.65 -5.19 -11.33
CA ARG A 15 0.41 -6.50 -10.73
C ARG A 15 -0.40 -6.38 -9.43
N VAL A 16 -0.04 -5.42 -8.58
CA VAL A 16 -0.74 -5.19 -7.32
C VAL A 16 -2.15 -4.66 -7.56
N ILE A 17 -2.30 -3.71 -8.49
CA ILE A 17 -3.61 -3.14 -8.84
C ILE A 17 -4.54 -4.23 -9.39
N ASP A 18 -4.05 -5.08 -10.30
CA ASP A 18 -4.86 -6.16 -10.85
C ASP A 18 -5.34 -7.11 -9.76
N ALA A 19 -4.46 -7.46 -8.84
CA ALA A 19 -4.81 -8.33 -7.72
C ALA A 19 -5.83 -7.67 -6.78
N LEU A 20 -5.62 -6.40 -6.43
CA LEU A 20 -6.56 -5.65 -5.59
C LEU A 20 -7.93 -5.50 -6.25
N GLY A 21 -7.98 -5.40 -7.57
CA GLY A 21 -9.23 -5.31 -8.32
C GLY A 21 -10.11 -6.55 -8.19
N GLN A 22 -9.53 -7.69 -7.80
CA GLN A 22 -10.26 -8.95 -7.64
C GLN A 22 -10.69 -9.21 -6.20
N VAL A 23 -10.24 -8.39 -5.26
CA VAL A 23 -10.59 -8.50 -3.84
C VAL A 23 -11.66 -7.45 -3.52
N GLY A 24 -12.74 -7.87 -2.90
CA GLY A 24 -13.77 -6.94 -2.43
C GLY A 24 -13.42 -6.30 -1.10
N GLY A 25 -14.28 -5.40 -0.64
CA GLY A 25 -14.19 -4.81 0.69
C GLY A 25 -13.27 -3.61 0.81
N HIS A 26 -12.81 -3.03 -0.30
CA HIS A 26 -12.08 -1.77 -0.29
C HIS A 26 -12.88 -0.66 -0.99
N HIS A 27 -12.57 0.58 -0.64
CA HIS A 27 -13.28 1.77 -1.11
C HIS A 27 -12.41 2.62 -2.04
N GLY A 28 -11.85 1.97 -3.06
CA GLY A 28 -10.97 2.62 -4.02
C GLY A 28 -9.50 2.54 -3.62
N ILE A 29 -8.67 2.87 -4.59
CA ILE A 29 -7.21 2.80 -4.43
C ILE A 29 -6.65 4.12 -4.94
N ALA A 30 -5.98 4.86 -4.07
CA ALA A 30 -5.23 6.03 -4.48
C ALA A 30 -3.78 5.63 -4.78
N VAL A 31 -3.24 6.16 -5.87
CA VAL A 31 -1.87 5.86 -6.32
C VAL A 31 -1.11 7.17 -6.39
N VAL A 32 -0.02 7.26 -5.64
CA VAL A 32 0.77 8.49 -5.55
C VAL A 32 2.24 8.17 -5.79
N PRO A 33 2.86 8.76 -6.82
CA PRO A 33 4.32 8.65 -6.98
C PRO A 33 5.02 9.41 -5.86
N VAL A 34 6.03 8.78 -5.26
CA VAL A 34 6.81 9.39 -4.19
C VAL A 34 8.30 9.17 -4.41
N GLN A 35 9.10 10.02 -3.79
CA GLN A 35 10.52 9.79 -3.64
C GLN A 35 10.78 9.39 -2.20
N GLU A 36 11.42 8.25 -2.03
CA GLU A 36 11.71 7.71 -0.71
C GLU A 36 13.21 7.71 -0.49
N TYR A 37 13.62 8.14 0.71
CA TYR A 37 15.02 8.12 1.11
C TYR A 37 15.18 7.06 2.19
N GLY A 38 16.03 6.08 1.90
CA GLY A 38 16.27 4.98 2.83
C GLY A 38 17.72 4.54 2.78
N HIS A 39 18.07 3.61 3.64
CA HIS A 39 19.41 3.02 3.63
C HIS A 39 19.41 1.78 2.73
N ALA A 40 20.34 1.76 1.76
CA ALA A 40 20.59 0.56 0.99
C ALA A 40 21.52 -0.36 1.78
N ALA A 41 21.28 -1.67 1.70
CA ALA A 41 21.98 -2.65 2.53
C ALA A 41 23.50 -2.64 2.36
N ASP A 42 23.99 -2.24 1.19
CA ASP A 42 25.40 -2.29 0.82
C ASP A 42 26.02 -0.91 0.55
N GLU A 43 25.33 0.17 0.92
CA GLU A 43 25.75 1.55 0.58
C GLU A 43 26.29 2.34 1.77
N GLY A 44 26.54 1.70 2.89
CA GLY A 44 27.06 2.38 4.08
C GLY A 44 26.03 3.23 4.80
N ASP A 45 26.47 4.38 5.33
CA ASP A 45 25.64 5.21 6.22
C ASP A 45 24.79 6.25 5.48
N GLY A 46 24.94 6.39 4.17
CA GLY A 46 24.22 7.39 3.40
C GLY A 46 22.79 6.98 3.06
N LEU A 47 21.93 7.96 2.89
CA LEU A 47 20.59 7.75 2.38
C LEU A 47 20.60 7.66 0.85
N VAL A 48 19.85 6.73 0.33
CA VAL A 48 19.67 6.55 -1.11
C VAL A 48 18.26 6.92 -1.49
N ARG A 49 18.11 7.72 -2.53
CA ARG A 49 16.80 8.11 -3.05
C ARG A 49 16.29 7.04 -4.01
N ALA A 50 15.06 6.64 -3.83
CA ALA A 50 14.38 5.72 -4.73
C ALA A 50 13.02 6.27 -5.12
N LYS A 51 12.63 6.05 -6.38
CA LYS A 51 11.27 6.32 -6.82
C LYS A 51 10.40 5.14 -6.40
N MET A 52 9.34 5.44 -5.67
CA MET A 52 8.39 4.44 -5.20
C MET A 52 6.98 4.89 -5.53
N ILE A 53 6.04 3.98 -5.37
CA ILE A 53 4.60 4.28 -5.47
C ILE A 53 4.00 4.07 -4.10
N LYS A 54 3.25 5.08 -3.63
CA LYS A 54 2.44 4.93 -2.43
C LYS A 54 1.03 4.57 -2.84
N LEU A 55 0.52 3.47 -2.30
CA LEU A 55 -0.88 3.07 -2.41
C LEU A 55 -1.59 3.41 -1.11
N GLU A 56 -2.81 3.92 -1.22
CA GLU A 56 -3.69 4.14 -0.07
C GLU A 56 -5.01 3.44 -0.35
N VAL A 57 -5.38 2.52 0.53
CA VAL A 57 -6.59 1.71 0.41
C VAL A 57 -7.35 1.76 1.71
N ASN A 58 -8.60 2.15 1.66
CA ASN A 58 -9.48 2.07 2.82
C ASN A 58 -10.30 0.79 2.74
N ALA A 59 -10.34 0.04 3.83
CA ALA A 59 -10.93 -1.29 3.82
C ALA A 59 -11.72 -1.57 5.09
N GLU A 60 -12.72 -2.43 4.94
CA GLU A 60 -13.47 -2.99 6.06
C GLU A 60 -12.54 -3.85 6.93
N ALA A 61 -12.84 -3.88 8.24
CA ALA A 61 -12.01 -4.60 9.20
C ALA A 61 -11.78 -6.06 8.83
N ASP A 62 -12.80 -6.74 8.31
CA ASP A 62 -12.72 -8.15 7.94
C ASP A 62 -11.98 -8.41 6.63
N ARG A 63 -11.54 -7.36 5.93
CA ARG A 63 -10.79 -7.47 4.67
C ARG A 63 -9.33 -7.06 4.78
N VAL A 64 -8.95 -6.45 5.90
CA VAL A 64 -7.60 -5.89 6.06
C VAL A 64 -6.54 -6.97 5.87
N ASP A 65 -6.67 -8.10 6.54
CA ASP A 65 -5.64 -9.15 6.48
C ASP A 65 -5.48 -9.70 5.06
N ALA A 66 -6.59 -9.94 4.36
CA ALA A 66 -6.54 -10.43 2.98
C ALA A 66 -5.85 -9.44 2.05
N ILE A 67 -6.14 -8.15 2.20
CA ILE A 67 -5.53 -7.10 1.37
C ILE A 67 -4.04 -6.97 1.68
N VAL A 68 -3.66 -6.97 2.95
CA VAL A 68 -2.25 -6.90 3.36
C VAL A 68 -1.47 -8.09 2.82
N GLU A 69 -1.98 -9.31 2.98
CA GLU A 69 -1.31 -10.51 2.47
C GLU A 69 -1.14 -10.49 0.94
N LEU A 70 -2.15 -9.99 0.23
CA LEU A 70 -2.09 -9.83 -1.21
C LEU A 70 -0.98 -8.85 -1.62
N ILE A 71 -0.90 -7.70 -0.95
CA ILE A 71 0.15 -6.71 -1.24
C ILE A 71 1.52 -7.30 -0.94
N LEU A 72 1.69 -7.96 0.20
CA LEU A 72 2.96 -8.59 0.57
C LEU A 72 3.41 -9.61 -0.47
N SER A 73 2.47 -10.38 -1.00
CA SER A 73 2.76 -11.39 -2.02
C SER A 73 3.12 -10.76 -3.36
N ASP A 74 2.30 -9.83 -3.84
CA ASP A 74 2.40 -9.31 -5.21
C ASP A 74 3.36 -8.13 -5.36
N ALA A 75 3.71 -7.46 -4.27
CA ALA A 75 4.71 -6.40 -4.28
C ALA A 75 6.13 -6.88 -3.93
N ARG A 76 6.27 -8.15 -3.57
CA ARG A 76 7.57 -8.74 -3.29
C ARG A 76 8.29 -9.06 -4.59
N SER A 77 9.54 -8.62 -4.71
CA SER A 77 10.36 -8.97 -5.85
C SER A 77 11.07 -10.29 -5.57
N TRP A 78 10.83 -11.31 -6.42
CA TRP A 78 11.36 -12.67 -6.27
C TRP A 78 11.00 -13.27 -4.89
N GLU A 79 12.02 -13.63 -4.11
CA GLU A 79 11.83 -14.18 -2.76
C GLU A 79 11.90 -13.10 -1.67
N GLY A 80 11.99 -11.85 -2.10
CA GLY A 80 12.10 -10.68 -1.24
C GLY A 80 13.47 -10.04 -1.32
N HIS A 81 13.49 -8.73 -1.46
CA HIS A 81 14.73 -7.95 -1.53
C HIS A 81 14.61 -6.72 -0.65
N VAL A 82 15.71 -6.28 -0.10
CA VAL A 82 15.80 -4.98 0.57
C VAL A 82 15.36 -3.90 -0.42
N GLY A 83 14.48 -3.01 0.01
CA GLY A 83 13.92 -1.98 -0.87
C GLY A 83 12.62 -2.36 -1.54
N ASP A 84 12.05 -3.54 -1.28
CA ASP A 84 10.73 -3.91 -1.79
C ASP A 84 9.61 -3.01 -1.25
N GLY A 85 9.82 -2.44 -0.08
CA GLY A 85 8.88 -1.48 0.49
C GLY A 85 8.29 -1.93 1.81
N ILE A 86 7.21 -1.27 2.20
CA ILE A 86 6.58 -1.48 3.49
C ILE A 86 5.07 -1.35 3.35
N VAL A 87 4.34 -2.11 4.15
CA VAL A 87 2.89 -1.98 4.30
C VAL A 87 2.59 -1.57 5.74
N THR A 88 1.76 -0.55 5.92
CA THR A 88 1.30 -0.11 7.23
C THR A 88 -0.22 -0.14 7.29
N VAL A 89 -0.77 -0.38 8.46
CA VAL A 89 -2.20 -0.40 8.70
C VAL A 89 -2.51 0.51 9.87
N SER A 90 -3.51 1.37 9.71
CA SER A 90 -3.99 2.21 10.79
C SER A 90 -5.51 2.18 10.85
N GLU A 91 -6.05 2.24 12.05
CA GLU A 91 -7.48 2.34 12.26
C GLU A 91 -7.91 3.80 12.03
N LEU A 92 -8.93 3.99 11.19
CA LEU A 92 -9.50 5.29 10.97
C LEU A 92 -10.55 5.58 12.02
N ARG A 93 -10.50 6.76 12.62
CA ARG A 93 -11.50 7.22 13.57
C ARG A 93 -12.87 7.32 12.92
N SER A 94 -12.91 7.79 11.68
CA SER A 94 -14.13 7.87 10.89
C SER A 94 -13.77 7.98 9.41
N ALA A 95 -14.70 7.57 8.56
CA ALA A 95 -14.63 7.80 7.12
C ALA A 95 -16.03 8.16 6.63
N ARG A 96 -16.15 9.21 5.83
CA ARG A 96 -17.42 9.71 5.34
C ARG A 96 -17.35 9.96 3.85
N LYS A 97 -18.41 9.64 3.14
CA LYS A 97 -18.51 9.95 1.72
C LYS A 97 -18.74 11.45 1.53
N ILE A 98 -18.01 12.04 0.62
CA ILE A 98 -18.15 13.46 0.32
C ILE A 98 -19.50 13.74 -0.32
N GLU A 99 -20.01 12.82 -1.15
CA GLU A 99 -21.26 13.02 -1.89
C GLU A 99 -22.47 13.30 -1.01
N ASP A 100 -22.54 12.70 0.17
CA ASP A 100 -23.70 12.83 1.06
C ASP A 100 -23.36 13.03 2.53
N GLY A 101 -22.08 13.04 2.88
CA GLY A 101 -21.61 13.19 4.24
C GLY A 101 -21.87 12.01 5.16
N LYS A 102 -22.32 10.87 4.62
CA LYS A 102 -22.64 9.69 5.42
C LYS A 102 -21.40 8.91 5.77
N GLU A 103 -21.39 8.38 6.98
CA GLU A 103 -20.32 7.49 7.42
C GLU A 103 -20.30 6.19 6.62
N ILE A 104 -19.09 5.70 6.41
CA ILE A 104 -18.86 4.38 5.83
C ILE A 104 -18.60 3.43 6.99
N ASP A 105 -19.41 2.41 7.10
CA ASP A 105 -19.27 1.39 8.15
C ASP A 105 -18.19 0.36 7.83
#